data_803fc0c64d605c54995072724e7de892
#
_entry.id   803fc0c64d605c54995072724e7de892
#
_cell.length_a   1.000
_cell.length_b   1.000
_cell.length_c   1.000
_cell.angle_alpha   90.00
_cell.angle_beta   90.00
_cell.angle_gamma   90.00
#
_symmetry.space_group_name_H-M   'P 1'
#
loop_
_entity.id
_entity.type
_entity.pdbx_description
1 polymer ?
#
loop_
_entity_poly.entity_id
_entity_poly.type
_entity_poly.pdbx_seq_one_letter_code
_entity_poly.pdbx_strand_id
1 'polypeptide(L)'
;PQITLWQRPIVPIKIGGQMREALLDTGADDTIXEEISLPGRWKPKIVGGIGGFMKVRQYDQIPIEICGHKVIGTVLVGPTPANIIGRNLMTXLGFTLNFPISPIETVPVKLKPGMDGPKVKQWPLTEEKIKALIEICTEMEKEGKISKIGPENPYNTPVFAIKKKNSTKWRKIVDFRELNKRTQDFWEVQLGIPHPAGLXKKKSVTVLDVGDAYFSVPLDEDFRKYTAFTIPSTNNETPGIRYQYNVLPQGWKGSPAIFQSSMTKILEPFRKQNPEMVICQYMDDLYVASDLEIGQHRTKIEELREHLLRWGFYTPDXKHQKEPPFLWMGYELHPDKWTVQPIMLPEKDSWTVNDIQKLVGKLNWASQIYPGIKVKQLCKLLRGTKALTEVIPLTEEAELELAENREILKEPVHGVYYDPSKDLIAEIQKQGHGQWTYQIYQEPFKNLKTGKYARMRGAHTNDVKQLVEAVQKIATESIVIWGKTPKFKLPIQKETWEA
;
A
#
# COMPACT_ATOMS: atom_id res chain seq x y z
N PRO A 1 23.44 -22.80 10.06
CA PRO A 1 23.14 -24.19 9.68
C PRO A 1 21.71 -24.32 9.18
N GLN A 2 21.43 -25.40 8.49
CA GLN A 2 20.07 -25.74 8.10
C GLN A 2 19.48 -26.68 9.17
N ILE A 3 18.32 -26.31 9.68
CA ILE A 3 17.64 -27.11 10.68
C ILE A 3 16.35 -27.63 10.07
N THR A 4 16.24 -28.96 9.93
CA THR A 4 15.02 -29.56 9.44
C THR A 4 14.02 -29.71 10.58
N LEU A 5 12.76 -29.90 10.22
CA LEU A 5 11.69 -29.82 11.21
C LEU A 5 11.04 -31.16 11.50
N TRP A 6 11.73 -32.27 11.22
CA TRP A 6 11.23 -33.55 11.64
C TRP A 6 11.14 -33.66 13.15
N GLN A 7 11.97 -32.88 13.86
CA GLN A 7 11.93 -32.76 15.30
C GLN A 7 11.84 -31.29 15.67
N ARG A 8 11.54 -31.03 16.93
CA ARG A 8 11.46 -29.64 17.40
C ARG A 8 12.81 -28.95 17.22
N PRO A 9 12.81 -27.72 16.75
CA PRO A 9 14.09 -27.01 16.57
C PRO A 9 14.60 -26.44 17.88
N ILE A 10 15.16 -27.30 18.69
CA ILE A 10 15.74 -26.95 19.98
C ILE A 10 17.24 -26.78 19.80
N VAL A 11 17.75 -25.64 20.23
CA VAL A 11 19.16 -25.29 20.03
C VAL A 11 19.80 -24.92 21.36
N PRO A 12 21.11 -25.12 21.48
CA PRO A 12 21.80 -24.65 22.69
C PRO A 12 21.98 -23.15 22.65
N ILE A 13 21.80 -22.51 23.77
CA ILE A 13 22.05 -21.09 23.93
C ILE A 13 22.97 -20.87 25.16
N LYS A 14 23.69 -19.77 25.13
CA LYS A 14 24.51 -19.34 26.24
C LYS A 14 24.01 -17.99 26.70
N ILE A 15 23.55 -17.89 27.93
CA ILE A 15 22.96 -16.69 28.47
C ILE A 15 23.29 -16.56 29.95
N GLY A 16 23.72 -15.36 30.36
CA GLY A 16 24.08 -15.13 31.75
C GLY A 16 25.15 -16.06 32.27
N GLY A 17 26.06 -16.46 31.38
CA GLY A 17 27.12 -17.38 31.76
C GLY A 17 26.69 -18.82 31.88
N GLN A 18 25.48 -19.17 31.54
CA GLN A 18 24.93 -20.52 31.68
C GLN A 18 24.50 -21.07 30.34
N MET A 19 24.61 -22.39 30.21
CA MET A 19 24.13 -23.07 29.00
C MET A 19 22.71 -23.55 29.22
N ARG A 20 21.88 -23.28 28.23
CA ARG A 20 20.47 -23.69 28.23
C ARG A 20 20.12 -24.23 26.86
N GLU A 21 18.96 -24.84 26.77
CA GLU A 21 18.36 -25.20 25.47
C GLU A 21 17.09 -24.38 25.27
N ALA A 22 16.84 -23.98 24.06
CA ALA A 22 15.67 -23.17 23.75
C ALA A 22 15.06 -23.60 22.41
N LEU A 23 13.75 -23.44 22.31
CA LEU A 23 13.00 -23.74 21.12
C LEU A 23 12.95 -22.50 20.23
N LEU A 24 13.32 -22.66 18.98
CA LEU A 24 13.15 -21.58 18.01
C LEU A 24 11.69 -21.50 17.61
N ASP A 25 11.04 -20.38 17.93
CA ASP A 25 9.59 -20.26 17.73
C ASP A 25 9.29 -19.01 16.90
N THR A 26 9.10 -19.21 15.61
CA THR A 26 8.83 -18.09 14.71
C THR A 26 7.47 -17.44 14.97
N GLY A 27 6.58 -18.12 15.66
CA GLY A 27 5.28 -17.55 16.03
C GLY A 27 5.29 -16.72 17.28
N ALA A 28 6.43 -16.64 17.97
CA ALA A 28 6.54 -15.86 19.21
C ALA A 28 7.20 -14.51 18.91
N ASP A 29 6.55 -13.44 19.36
CA ASP A 29 7.17 -12.11 19.23
C ASP A 29 8.39 -11.97 20.12
N ASP A 30 8.34 -12.54 21.33
CA ASP A 30 9.32 -12.30 22.39
C ASP A 30 10.09 -13.54 22.71
N THR A 31 11.25 -13.35 23.36
CA THR A 31 12.12 -14.41 23.86
C THR A 31 11.89 -14.52 25.35
N ILE A 32 11.55 -15.72 25.78
CA ILE A 32 11.29 -15.99 27.21
C ILE A 32 12.09 -17.15 27.68
N UNK A 33 12.80 -16.97 28.67
CA UNK A 33 13.52 -17.92 29.30
C UNK A 33 12.91 -18.24 30.62
N GLU A 34 13.17 -19.52 31.12
CA GLU A 34 12.82 -19.91 32.48
C GLU A 34 13.67 -19.16 33.47
N GLU A 35 13.38 -19.34 34.73
CA GLU A 35 14.05 -18.57 35.76
C GLU A 35 15.57 -18.66 35.60
N ILE A 36 16.19 -17.51 35.52
CA ILE A 36 17.62 -17.37 35.35
C ILE A 36 18.04 -16.02 35.92
N SER A 37 19.25 -15.96 36.49
CA SER A 37 19.78 -14.71 37.00
C SER A 37 20.45 -13.93 35.88
N LEU A 38 19.96 -12.71 35.63
CA LEU A 38 20.51 -11.86 34.59
C LEU A 38 20.94 -10.52 35.19
N PRO A 39 21.96 -9.90 34.63
CA PRO A 39 22.43 -8.61 35.14
C PRO A 39 21.53 -7.47 34.78
N GLY A 40 21.57 -6.43 35.59
CA GLY A 40 20.91 -5.19 35.26
C GLY A 40 19.53 -5.07 35.82
N ARG A 41 18.90 -3.96 35.45
CA ARG A 41 17.54 -3.69 35.90
C ARG A 41 16.54 -4.41 35.05
N TRP A 42 15.38 -4.66 35.64
CA TRP A 42 14.28 -5.24 34.90
C TRP A 42 13.00 -4.47 35.22
N LYS A 43 12.03 -4.62 34.37
CA LYS A 43 10.71 -4.03 34.59
C LYS A 43 9.65 -5.11 34.39
N PRO A 44 8.52 -4.98 35.09
CA PRO A 44 7.46 -5.97 34.89
C PRO A 44 6.81 -5.85 33.55
N LYS A 45 6.39 -6.98 33.01
CA LYS A 45 5.65 -7.02 31.76
C LYS A 45 4.65 -8.16 31.83
N ILE A 46 3.52 -7.98 31.15
CA ILE A 46 2.52 -9.02 31.03
C ILE A 46 2.49 -9.48 29.59
N VAL A 47 2.67 -10.78 29.38
CA VAL A 47 2.65 -11.34 28.04
C VAL A 47 1.50 -12.33 27.93
N GLY A 48 0.92 -12.41 26.76
CA GLY A 48 -0.19 -13.29 26.49
C GLY A 48 0.23 -14.48 25.69
N GLY A 49 -0.38 -15.61 26.00
CA GLY A 49 -0.19 -16.82 25.24
C GLY A 49 -1.49 -17.58 25.16
N ILE A 50 -1.42 -18.75 24.54
CA ILE A 50 -2.65 -19.53 24.34
C ILE A 50 -3.27 -19.92 25.67
N GLY A 51 -2.46 -20.21 26.69
CA GLY A 51 -2.96 -20.59 27.99
C GLY A 51 -3.34 -19.46 28.91
N GLY A 52 -3.30 -18.20 28.44
CA GLY A 52 -3.61 -17.05 29.27
C GLY A 52 -2.44 -16.10 29.39
N PHE A 53 -2.56 -15.17 30.33
CA PHE A 53 -1.53 -14.14 30.51
C PHE A 53 -0.55 -14.55 31.58
N MET A 54 0.68 -14.09 31.46
CA MET A 54 1.76 -14.44 32.35
C MET A 54 2.56 -13.19 32.70
N LYS A 55 2.91 -13.03 33.96
CA LYS A 55 3.71 -11.90 34.42
C LYS A 55 5.18 -12.28 34.36
N VAL A 56 5.99 -11.44 33.73
CA VAL A 56 7.41 -11.74 33.54
C VAL A 56 8.25 -10.52 33.89
N ARG A 57 9.56 -10.74 34.00
CA ARG A 57 10.53 -9.67 34.19
C ARG A 57 11.20 -9.40 32.84
N GLN A 58 11.20 -8.16 32.40
CA GLN A 58 11.81 -7.78 31.12
C GLN A 58 13.20 -7.21 31.35
N TYR A 59 14.21 -7.89 30.81
CA TYR A 59 15.59 -7.42 30.82
C TYR A 59 15.97 -6.97 29.44
N ASP A 60 16.49 -5.76 29.31
CA ASP A 60 16.88 -5.22 28.02
C ASP A 60 18.39 -5.36 27.80
N GLN A 61 18.80 -5.42 26.54
CA GLN A 61 20.21 -5.40 26.17
C GLN A 61 20.98 -6.57 26.77
N ILE A 62 20.43 -7.77 26.71
CA ILE A 62 21.07 -8.95 27.24
C ILE A 62 21.83 -9.67 26.15
N PRO A 63 23.13 -9.97 26.36
CA PRO A 63 23.88 -10.75 25.38
C PRO A 63 23.47 -12.23 25.45
N ILE A 64 23.22 -12.80 24.29
CA ILE A 64 22.92 -14.22 24.16
C ILE A 64 23.72 -14.79 23.01
N GLU A 65 24.22 -16.00 23.16
CA GLU A 65 24.84 -16.73 22.07
C GLU A 65 23.89 -17.83 21.64
N ILE A 66 23.48 -17.79 20.38
CA ILE A 66 22.50 -18.74 19.83
C ILE A 66 23.12 -19.36 18.60
N CYS A 67 23.20 -20.71 18.57
CA CYS A 67 23.77 -21.41 17.42
C CYS A 67 25.18 -20.88 17.08
N GLY A 68 25.92 -20.52 18.11
CA GLY A 68 27.27 -20.01 17.92
C GLY A 68 27.37 -18.55 17.49
N HIS A 69 26.24 -17.85 17.39
CA HIS A 69 26.22 -16.45 17.00
C HIS A 69 25.79 -15.57 18.17
N LYS A 70 26.48 -14.45 18.34
CA LYS A 70 26.20 -13.55 19.46
C LYS A 70 25.22 -12.49 19.05
N VAL A 71 24.25 -12.21 19.92
CA VAL A 71 23.24 -11.19 19.70
C VAL A 71 22.92 -10.53 21.04
N ILE A 72 22.44 -9.29 20.97
CA ILE A 72 22.04 -8.54 22.18
C ILE A 72 20.60 -8.11 22.00
N GLY A 73 19.77 -8.38 22.99
CA GLY A 73 18.38 -7.96 22.90
C GLY A 73 17.62 -8.21 24.18
N THR A 74 16.31 -8.01 24.07
CA THR A 74 15.43 -8.12 25.22
C THR A 74 15.10 -9.57 25.50
N VAL A 75 15.19 -9.95 26.78
CA VAL A 75 14.86 -11.27 27.26
C VAL A 75 13.86 -11.15 28.40
N LEU A 76 12.79 -11.92 28.31
CA LEU A 76 11.80 -11.99 29.37
C LEU A 76 12.07 -13.24 30.21
N VAL A 77 11.87 -13.11 31.51
CA VAL A 77 12.10 -14.22 32.43
C VAL A 77 10.82 -14.45 33.22
N GLY A 78 10.33 -15.69 33.21
CA GLY A 78 9.12 -16.02 33.94
C GLY A 78 8.76 -17.48 33.84
N PRO A 79 7.58 -17.86 34.35
CA PRO A 79 7.18 -19.26 34.44
C PRO A 79 6.70 -19.83 33.11
N THR A 80 7.59 -19.86 32.16
CA THR A 80 7.26 -20.43 30.84
C THR A 80 7.49 -21.94 30.87
N PRO A 81 6.67 -22.72 30.15
CA PRO A 81 6.89 -24.16 30.10
C PRO A 81 8.15 -24.54 29.32
N ALA A 82 8.66 -23.66 28.49
CA ALA A 82 9.86 -23.91 27.71
C ALA A 82 10.59 -22.61 27.44
N ASN A 83 11.92 -22.70 27.31
CA ASN A 83 12.70 -21.57 26.84
C ASN A 83 12.38 -21.34 25.35
N ILE A 84 12.06 -20.13 24.98
CA ILE A 84 11.64 -19.80 23.63
C ILE A 84 12.46 -18.64 23.11
N ILE A 85 13.03 -18.82 21.91
CA ILE A 85 13.66 -17.73 21.16
C ILE A 85 12.63 -17.23 20.18
N GLY A 86 12.23 -15.97 20.31
CA GLY A 86 11.22 -15.38 19.47
C GLY A 86 11.80 -14.54 18.36
N ARG A 87 10.91 -13.87 17.62
CA ARG A 87 11.32 -13.10 16.44
C ARG A 87 12.23 -11.93 16.79
N ASN A 88 12.11 -11.38 18.01
CA ASN A 88 12.94 -10.24 18.35
C ASN A 88 14.43 -10.56 18.27
N LEU A 89 14.85 -11.79 18.60
CA LEU A 89 16.25 -12.18 18.47
C LEU A 89 16.54 -12.83 17.13
N MET A 90 15.58 -13.53 16.56
CA MET A 90 15.80 -14.15 15.25
C MET A 90 16.12 -13.14 14.18
N THR A 91 15.52 -11.99 14.26
CA THR A 91 15.84 -10.93 13.29
C THR A 91 17.27 -10.43 13.40
N UNK A 92 17.55 -10.48 14.54
CA UNK A 92 18.83 -10.08 14.80
C UNK A 92 19.84 -11.03 14.35
N LEU A 93 19.55 -12.12 14.25
CA LEU A 93 20.42 -13.23 13.80
C LEU A 93 20.29 -13.51 12.31
N GLY A 94 19.34 -12.89 11.64
CA GLY A 94 19.16 -13.08 10.21
C GLY A 94 18.47 -14.40 9.85
N PHE A 95 17.66 -14.93 10.74
CA PHE A 95 16.90 -16.16 10.43
C PHE A 95 15.82 -15.87 9.39
N THR A 96 15.61 -16.81 8.49
CA THR A 96 14.59 -16.69 7.46
C THR A 96 13.78 -17.97 7.38
N LEU A 97 12.57 -17.84 6.85
CA LEU A 97 11.76 -18.99 6.47
C LEU A 97 11.87 -19.16 4.96
N ASN A 98 12.24 -20.35 4.55
CA ASN A 98 12.40 -20.63 3.13
C ASN A 98 11.47 -21.75 2.71
N PHE A 99 10.72 -21.50 1.64
CA PHE A 99 9.69 -22.41 1.18
C PHE A 99 10.14 -23.12 -0.09
N PRO A 100 9.66 -24.36 -0.32
CA PRO A 100 9.90 -25.01 -1.60
C PRO A 100 9.00 -24.38 -2.65
N ILE A 101 9.53 -23.37 -3.32
CA ILE A 101 8.74 -22.54 -4.24
C ILE A 101 8.80 -23.12 -5.65
N SER A 102 7.65 -23.16 -6.33
CA SER A 102 7.61 -23.55 -7.72
C SER A 102 8.34 -22.51 -8.57
N PRO A 103 9.18 -22.92 -9.52
CA PRO A 103 9.89 -21.95 -10.32
C PRO A 103 8.97 -21.20 -11.27
N ILE A 104 9.18 -19.89 -11.33
CA ILE A 104 8.46 -19.03 -12.26
C ILE A 104 9.23 -19.00 -13.58
N GLU A 105 8.52 -19.21 -14.67
CA GLU A 105 9.13 -19.21 -15.99
C GLU A 105 9.59 -17.79 -16.33
N THR A 106 10.83 -17.66 -16.81
CA THR A 106 11.32 -16.34 -17.20
C THR A 106 10.73 -15.93 -18.54
N VAL A 107 10.55 -14.62 -18.70
CA VAL A 107 10.07 -14.04 -19.95
C VAL A 107 11.28 -13.60 -20.76
N PRO A 108 11.48 -14.07 -21.99
CA PRO A 108 12.62 -13.63 -22.78
C PRO A 108 12.56 -12.13 -23.06
N VAL A 109 13.71 -11.47 -22.93
CA VAL A 109 13.81 -10.04 -23.12
C VAL A 109 14.98 -9.74 -24.04
N LYS A 110 14.82 -8.75 -24.91
CA LYS A 110 15.88 -8.33 -25.81
C LYS A 110 16.05 -6.83 -25.77
N LEU A 111 17.24 -6.40 -26.12
CA LEU A 111 17.47 -4.98 -26.41
C LEU A 111 16.84 -4.64 -27.74
N LYS A 112 16.61 -3.34 -27.98
CA LYS A 112 16.15 -2.89 -29.27
C LYS A 112 17.15 -3.27 -30.36
N PRO A 113 16.67 -3.50 -31.59
CA PRO A 113 17.58 -3.93 -32.64
C PRO A 113 18.72 -2.94 -32.87
N GLY A 114 19.91 -3.50 -33.02
CA GLY A 114 21.11 -2.68 -33.27
C GLY A 114 21.68 -1.98 -32.08
N MET A 115 21.14 -2.19 -30.89
CA MET A 115 21.63 -1.54 -29.68
C MET A 115 22.39 -2.51 -28.79
N ASP A 116 23.40 -2.00 -28.11
CA ASP A 116 24.14 -2.73 -27.11
C ASP A 116 23.67 -2.28 -25.73
N GLY A 117 24.16 -2.92 -24.67
CA GLY A 117 23.82 -2.56 -23.32
C GLY A 117 24.41 -1.23 -22.87
N PRO A 118 23.97 -0.73 -21.72
CA PRO A 118 24.44 0.56 -21.24
C PRO A 118 25.87 0.48 -20.72
N LYS A 119 26.63 1.53 -20.95
CA LYS A 119 27.99 1.65 -20.45
C LYS A 119 28.19 3.03 -19.85
N VAL A 120 27.41 3.31 -18.79
CA VAL A 120 27.36 4.63 -18.17
C VAL A 120 28.29 4.63 -16.97
N LYS A 121 29.14 5.64 -16.90
CA LYS A 121 30.15 5.73 -15.86
C LYS A 121 29.50 6.00 -14.51
N GLN A 122 30.01 5.32 -13.46
CA GLN A 122 29.60 5.56 -12.10
C GLN A 122 30.30 6.79 -11.57
N TRP A 123 29.50 7.77 -11.09
CA TRP A 123 30.10 8.94 -10.51
C TRP A 123 30.53 8.66 -9.06
N PRO A 124 31.45 9.47 -8.51
CA PRO A 124 31.91 9.25 -7.14
C PRO A 124 30.79 9.43 -6.12
N LEU A 125 30.89 8.68 -5.03
CA LEU A 125 29.93 8.77 -3.94
C LEU A 125 30.68 9.03 -2.63
N THR A 126 29.97 9.62 -1.67
CA THR A 126 30.54 9.83 -0.36
C THR A 126 30.75 8.49 0.34
N GLU A 127 31.67 8.50 1.32
CA GLU A 127 31.94 7.29 2.07
C GLU A 127 30.70 6.75 2.76
N GLU A 128 29.87 7.65 3.28
CA GLU A 128 28.65 7.26 3.96
C GLU A 128 27.69 6.53 3.02
N LYS A 129 27.55 7.03 1.80
CA LYS A 129 26.68 6.40 0.82
C LYS A 129 27.22 5.06 0.34
N ILE A 130 28.54 4.99 0.16
CA ILE A 130 29.16 3.73 -0.23
C ILE A 130 28.92 2.67 0.83
N LYS A 131 29.09 3.02 2.09
CA LYS A 131 28.89 2.09 3.18
C LYS A 131 27.43 1.60 3.22
N ALA A 132 26.48 2.53 3.00
CA ALA A 132 25.07 2.16 2.97
C ALA A 132 24.79 1.20 1.82
N LEU A 133 25.34 1.48 0.64
CA LEU A 133 25.10 0.61 -0.51
C LEU A 133 25.71 -0.77 -0.31
N ILE A 134 26.86 -0.84 0.33
CA ILE A 134 27.48 -2.15 0.61
C ILE A 134 26.56 -2.98 1.51
N GLU A 135 25.99 -2.36 2.55
CA GLU A 135 25.07 -3.07 3.43
C GLU A 135 23.84 -3.54 2.67
N ILE A 136 23.25 -2.66 1.87
CA ILE A 136 22.03 -3.01 1.14
C ILE A 136 22.31 -4.14 0.14
N CYS A 137 23.41 -4.04 -0.59
CA CYS A 137 23.70 -5.02 -1.63
C CYS A 137 24.14 -6.35 -1.03
N THR A 138 24.81 -6.34 0.12
CA THR A 138 25.15 -7.59 0.79
C THR A 138 23.87 -8.34 1.17
N GLU A 139 22.88 -7.62 1.68
CA GLU A 139 21.61 -8.23 2.02
C GLU A 139 20.88 -8.74 0.78
N MET A 140 20.87 -7.95 -0.28
CA MET A 140 20.22 -8.38 -1.52
C MET A 140 20.89 -9.62 -2.11
N GLU A 141 22.22 -9.68 -2.01
CA GLU A 141 22.94 -10.85 -2.50
C GLU A 141 22.57 -12.09 -1.70
N LYS A 142 22.45 -11.97 -0.38
CA LYS A 142 22.04 -13.09 0.46
C LYS A 142 20.64 -13.59 0.07
N GLU A 143 19.78 -12.68 -0.33
CA GLU A 143 18.42 -13.03 -0.71
C GLU A 143 18.31 -13.53 -2.15
N GLY A 144 19.42 -13.57 -2.88
CA GLY A 144 19.42 -14.06 -4.25
C GLY A 144 18.96 -13.06 -5.28
N LYS A 145 18.74 -11.82 -4.88
CA LYS A 145 18.23 -10.80 -5.80
C LYS A 145 19.30 -10.30 -6.77
N ILE A 146 20.55 -10.27 -6.32
CA ILE A 146 21.68 -9.85 -7.15
C ILE A 146 22.83 -10.83 -6.95
N SER A 147 23.76 -10.83 -7.90
CA SER A 147 24.97 -11.67 -7.83
C SER A 147 26.16 -10.84 -8.22
N LYS A 148 27.32 -11.15 -7.59
CA LYS A 148 28.56 -10.49 -7.98
C LYS A 148 28.99 -10.96 -9.36
N ILE A 149 29.58 -10.06 -10.11
CA ILE A 149 30.05 -10.35 -11.46
C ILE A 149 31.51 -9.96 -11.59
N GLY A 150 32.16 -10.51 -12.60
CA GLY A 150 33.57 -10.29 -12.86
C GLY A 150 33.80 -9.18 -13.85
N PRO A 151 35.10 -8.96 -14.17
CA PRO A 151 35.50 -7.87 -15.06
C PRO A 151 35.15 -8.10 -16.53
N GLU A 152 34.75 -9.30 -16.88
CA GLU A 152 34.41 -9.60 -18.27
C GLU A 152 33.11 -8.90 -18.72
N ASN A 153 32.27 -8.46 -17.80
CA ASN A 153 31.03 -7.75 -18.14
C ASN A 153 31.37 -6.29 -18.41
N PRO A 154 31.13 -5.79 -19.62
CA PRO A 154 31.52 -4.41 -19.96
C PRO A 154 30.43 -3.37 -19.65
N TYR A 155 29.27 -3.81 -19.15
CA TYR A 155 28.11 -2.92 -19.00
C TYR A 155 28.11 -2.28 -17.64
N ASN A 156 27.46 -1.11 -17.55
CA ASN A 156 27.31 -0.45 -16.26
C ASN A 156 26.16 0.55 -16.28
N THR A 157 25.47 0.61 -15.16
CA THR A 157 24.41 1.57 -14.88
C THR A 157 24.74 2.26 -13.56
N PRO A 158 24.55 3.59 -13.47
CA PRO A 158 24.90 4.28 -12.21
C PRO A 158 23.99 3.92 -11.07
N VAL A 159 24.53 3.92 -9.87
CA VAL A 159 23.78 3.67 -8.65
C VAL A 159 24.09 4.79 -7.66
N PHE A 160 23.10 5.11 -6.82
CA PHE A 160 23.30 6.06 -5.75
C PHE A 160 22.35 5.74 -4.60
N ALA A 161 22.54 6.46 -3.50
CA ALA A 161 21.78 6.23 -2.29
C ALA A 161 21.16 7.53 -1.81
N ILE A 162 19.93 7.44 -1.37
CA ILE A 162 19.23 8.57 -0.76
C ILE A 162 18.65 8.14 0.59
N LYS A 163 18.52 9.09 1.49
CA LYS A 163 17.84 8.83 2.76
C LYS A 163 16.37 9.13 2.61
N LYS A 164 15.55 8.28 3.21
CA LYS A 164 14.14 8.61 3.30
C LYS A 164 13.97 9.78 4.25
N LYS A 165 12.97 10.61 3.96
CA LYS A 165 12.68 11.78 4.77
C LYS A 165 12.34 11.34 6.20
N ASN A 166 12.95 12.01 7.18
CA ASN A 166 12.76 11.72 8.60
C ASN A 166 13.13 10.29 8.99
N SER A 167 14.13 9.73 8.32
CA SER A 167 14.55 8.36 8.58
C SER A 167 16.06 8.27 8.55
N THR A 168 16.61 7.31 9.29
CA THR A 168 18.02 7.00 9.22
C THR A 168 18.32 5.92 8.17
N LYS A 169 17.28 5.36 7.56
CA LYS A 169 17.49 4.29 6.58
C LYS A 169 17.81 4.86 5.21
N TRP A 170 18.79 4.23 4.57
CA TRP A 170 19.18 4.57 3.21
C TRP A 170 18.40 3.73 2.21
N ARG A 171 18.17 4.32 1.06
CA ARG A 171 17.49 3.64 -0.04
C ARG A 171 18.40 3.65 -1.26
N LYS A 172 18.52 2.50 -1.90
CA LYS A 172 19.32 2.34 -3.11
C LYS A 172 18.50 2.75 -4.33
N ILE A 173 19.09 3.56 -5.20
CA ILE A 173 18.47 3.94 -6.46
C ILE A 173 19.41 3.55 -7.59
N VAL A 174 18.91 2.80 -8.55
CA VAL A 174 19.65 2.47 -9.75
C VAL A 174 19.05 3.26 -10.91
N ASP A 175 19.89 4.02 -11.60
CA ASP A 175 19.42 4.90 -12.66
C ASP A 175 19.38 4.14 -13.98
N PHE A 176 18.27 3.48 -14.24
CA PHE A 176 18.10 2.66 -15.42
C PHE A 176 17.66 3.43 -16.65
N ARG A 177 17.79 4.76 -16.66
CA ARG A 177 17.30 5.54 -17.81
C ARG A 177 17.95 5.09 -19.11
N GLU A 178 19.27 4.83 -19.10
CA GLU A 178 19.95 4.43 -20.33
C GLU A 178 19.56 3.01 -20.74
N LEU A 179 19.49 2.09 -19.79
CA LEU A 179 19.03 0.73 -20.10
C LEU A 179 17.59 0.77 -20.63
N ASN A 180 16.76 1.60 -20.02
CA ASN A 180 15.36 1.68 -20.46
C ASN A 180 15.25 2.15 -21.92
N LYS A 181 16.11 3.09 -22.33
CA LYS A 181 16.10 3.53 -23.72
C LYS A 181 16.48 2.42 -24.69
N ARG A 182 17.28 1.47 -24.23
CA ARG A 182 17.81 0.40 -25.07
C ARG A 182 17.02 -0.90 -24.95
N THR A 183 16.02 -0.97 -24.06
CA THR A 183 15.22 -2.15 -23.86
C THR A 183 14.04 -2.15 -24.82
N GLN A 184 13.66 -3.34 -25.31
CA GLN A 184 12.53 -3.48 -26.20
C GLN A 184 11.26 -2.87 -25.59
N ASP A 185 10.32 -2.54 -26.42
CA ASP A 185 9.02 -2.06 -25.94
C ASP A 185 8.17 -3.27 -25.54
N PHE A 186 7.31 -3.05 -24.56
CA PHE A 186 6.41 -4.09 -24.07
C PHE A 186 4.98 -3.66 -24.36
N TRP A 187 4.31 -4.48 -25.15
CA TRP A 187 3.00 -4.13 -25.67
C TRP A 187 1.96 -3.95 -24.58
N GLU A 188 1.97 -4.83 -23.58
CA GLU A 188 0.93 -4.84 -22.56
C GLU A 188 0.93 -3.60 -21.68
N VAL A 189 2.10 -3.04 -21.40
CA VAL A 189 2.19 -1.85 -20.57
C VAL A 189 1.54 -0.66 -21.27
N GLN A 190 1.72 -0.57 -22.58
CA GLN A 190 1.23 0.58 -23.33
C GLN A 190 -0.30 0.57 -23.47
N LEU A 191 -0.90 -0.60 -23.60
CA LEU A 191 -2.34 -0.68 -23.81
C LEU A 191 -3.11 -0.97 -22.53
N GLY A 192 -2.42 -1.40 -21.49
CA GLY A 192 -3.06 -1.70 -20.24
C GLY A 192 -3.81 -3.03 -20.24
N ILE A 193 -4.30 -3.40 -19.08
CA ILE A 193 -5.14 -4.57 -18.94
C ILE A 193 -6.58 -4.10 -18.77
N PRO A 194 -7.55 -4.74 -19.46
CA PRO A 194 -8.94 -4.33 -19.28
C PRO A 194 -9.37 -4.45 -17.83
N HIS A 195 -10.03 -3.42 -17.34
CA HIS A 195 -10.53 -3.39 -15.98
C HIS A 195 -11.89 -4.09 -15.95
N PRO A 196 -12.11 -5.04 -15.02
CA PRO A 196 -13.41 -5.70 -14.97
C PRO A 196 -14.51 -4.71 -14.60
N ALA A 197 -15.49 -4.55 -15.49
CA ALA A 197 -16.52 -3.55 -15.31
C ALA A 197 -17.38 -3.82 -14.09
N GLY A 198 -17.50 -5.09 -13.68
CA GLY A 198 -18.37 -5.47 -12.58
C GLY A 198 -17.78 -5.35 -11.20
N LEU A 199 -16.52 -4.97 -11.13
CA LEU A 199 -15.86 -4.93 -9.84
C LEU A 199 -16.56 -3.97 -8.84
N UNK A 200 -17.01 -3.13 -9.31
CA UNK A 200 -17.63 -2.19 -8.55
C UNK A 200 -18.89 -2.60 -7.98
N LYS A 201 -19.40 -3.55 -8.47
CA LYS A 201 -20.74 -3.97 -8.04
C LYS A 201 -20.70 -5.16 -7.11
N LYS A 202 -19.53 -5.68 -6.80
CA LYS A 202 -19.43 -6.87 -6.00
C LYS A 202 -19.68 -6.59 -4.52
N LYS A 203 -20.11 -7.62 -3.80
CA LYS A 203 -20.39 -7.48 -2.36
C LYS A 203 -19.11 -7.27 -1.57
N SER A 204 -18.03 -7.92 -1.95
CA SER A 204 -16.77 -7.84 -1.20
C SER A 204 -15.61 -7.72 -2.16
N VAL A 205 -14.68 -6.84 -1.84
CA VAL A 205 -13.41 -6.72 -2.55
C VAL A 205 -12.31 -6.73 -1.50
N THR A 206 -11.36 -7.63 -1.65
CA THR A 206 -10.18 -7.67 -0.79
C THR A 206 -8.98 -7.21 -1.59
N VAL A 207 -8.18 -6.34 -1.00
CA VAL A 207 -6.97 -5.82 -1.64
C VAL A 207 -5.78 -6.56 -1.05
N LEU A 208 -5.02 -7.26 -1.89
CA LEU A 208 -3.83 -7.96 -1.47
C LEU A 208 -2.60 -7.24 -1.99
N ASP A 209 -1.69 -6.94 -1.10
CA ASP A 209 -0.45 -6.27 -1.44
C ASP A 209 0.58 -7.32 -1.87
N VAL A 210 1.00 -7.25 -3.12
CA VAL A 210 2.08 -8.12 -3.62
C VAL A 210 3.30 -7.28 -3.96
N GLY A 211 3.56 -6.26 -3.16
CA GLY A 211 4.53 -5.22 -3.47
C GLY A 211 5.97 -5.66 -3.60
N ASP A 212 6.38 -6.72 -2.92
CA ASP A 212 7.73 -7.23 -3.07
C ASP A 212 7.84 -8.22 -4.22
N ALA A 213 6.81 -8.31 -5.03
CA ALA A 213 6.71 -9.37 -6.02
C ALA A 213 7.69 -9.21 -7.17
N TYR A 214 8.12 -7.97 -7.51
CA TYR A 214 9.16 -7.83 -8.52
C TYR A 214 10.38 -8.65 -8.15
N PHE A 215 10.75 -8.62 -6.87
CA PHE A 215 11.92 -9.34 -6.41
C PHE A 215 11.70 -10.85 -6.31
N SER A 216 10.48 -11.30 -6.52
CA SER A 216 10.19 -12.74 -6.57
C SER A 216 10.14 -13.29 -7.98
N VAL A 217 10.21 -12.42 -8.99
CA VAL A 217 10.11 -12.87 -10.38
C VAL A 217 11.52 -12.84 -10.99
N PRO A 218 11.98 -13.99 -11.50
CA PRO A 218 13.34 -14.04 -12.06
C PRO A 218 13.43 -13.28 -13.38
N LEU A 219 14.59 -12.69 -13.60
CA LEU A 219 14.89 -12.01 -14.85
C LEU A 219 15.52 -12.99 -15.83
N ASP A 220 15.15 -12.87 -17.10
CA ASP A 220 15.74 -13.66 -18.17
C ASP A 220 17.25 -13.72 -18.05
N GLU A 221 17.79 -14.91 -17.95
CA GLU A 221 19.22 -15.08 -17.66
C GLU A 221 20.10 -14.38 -18.69
N ASP A 222 19.72 -14.42 -19.97
CA ASP A 222 20.53 -13.79 -21.02
C ASP A 222 20.52 -12.28 -20.93
N PHE A 223 19.57 -11.69 -20.23
CA PHE A 223 19.47 -10.24 -20.12
C PHE A 223 20.14 -9.70 -18.87
N ARG A 224 20.47 -10.56 -17.91
CA ARG A 224 20.96 -10.08 -16.60
C ARG A 224 22.22 -9.26 -16.70
N LYS A 225 23.09 -9.58 -17.66
CA LYS A 225 24.35 -8.86 -17.81
C LYS A 225 24.15 -7.37 -18.07
N TYR A 226 23.02 -6.99 -18.67
CA TYR A 226 22.76 -5.59 -18.98
C TYR A 226 22.33 -4.78 -17.77
N THR A 227 22.04 -5.43 -16.65
CA THR A 227 21.64 -4.73 -15.43
C THR A 227 22.82 -4.45 -14.50
N ALA A 228 24.04 -4.65 -14.96
CA ALA A 228 25.24 -4.52 -14.15
C ALA A 228 25.38 -3.12 -13.57
N PHE A 229 25.81 -3.04 -12.33
CA PHE A 229 26.12 -1.78 -11.68
C PHE A 229 27.31 -1.95 -10.75
N THR A 230 27.85 -0.83 -10.28
CA THR A 230 29.09 -0.82 -9.53
C THR A 230 28.95 0.05 -8.29
N ILE A 231 29.32 -0.48 -7.13
CA ILE A 231 29.50 0.34 -5.94
C ILE A 231 30.96 0.83 -5.98
N PRO A 232 31.18 2.14 -6.12
CA PRO A 232 32.58 2.60 -6.24
C PRO A 232 33.28 2.53 -4.89
N SER A 233 34.62 2.50 -4.94
CA SER A 233 35.43 2.61 -3.74
C SER A 233 35.68 4.08 -3.42
N THR A 234 36.02 4.35 -2.16
CA THR A 234 36.35 5.71 -1.75
C THR A 234 37.52 6.23 -2.56
N ASN A 235 37.33 7.38 -3.21
CA ASN A 235 38.35 8.01 -4.05
C ASN A 235 38.89 7.08 -5.13
N ASN A 236 38.11 6.07 -5.50
CA ASN A 236 38.51 5.11 -6.53
C ASN A 236 39.85 4.43 -6.23
N GLU A 237 40.11 4.20 -4.96
CA GLU A 237 41.40 3.60 -4.56
C GLU A 237 41.50 2.13 -4.89
N THR A 238 40.35 1.44 -4.95
CA THR A 238 40.28 0.02 -5.31
C THR A 238 39.21 -0.16 -6.36
N PRO A 239 39.19 -1.31 -7.04
CA PRO A 239 38.10 -1.58 -7.96
C PRO A 239 36.77 -1.63 -7.21
N GLY A 240 35.72 -1.15 -7.86
CA GLY A 240 34.40 -1.19 -7.27
C GLY A 240 33.84 -2.59 -7.18
N ILE A 241 32.79 -2.74 -6.41
CA ILE A 241 32.10 -4.01 -6.28
C ILE A 241 31.02 -4.07 -7.35
N ARG A 242 31.08 -5.13 -8.17
CA ARG A 242 30.19 -5.24 -9.32
C ARG A 242 29.13 -6.28 -9.08
N TYR A 243 27.88 -5.94 -9.48
CA TYR A 243 26.73 -6.82 -9.33
C TYR A 243 25.88 -6.79 -10.59
N GLN A 244 25.05 -7.81 -10.75
CA GLN A 244 23.97 -7.82 -11.73
C GLN A 244 22.71 -8.36 -11.07
N TYR A 245 21.56 -8.06 -11.65
CA TYR A 245 20.28 -8.48 -11.11
C TYR A 245 19.92 -9.89 -11.58
N ASN A 246 19.35 -10.68 -10.67
CA ASN A 246 18.76 -11.98 -10.96
C ASN A 246 17.26 -11.92 -11.05
N VAL A 247 16.64 -10.83 -10.58
CA VAL A 247 15.20 -10.65 -10.50
C VAL A 247 14.84 -9.33 -11.16
N LEU A 248 13.55 -9.08 -11.33
CA LEU A 248 13.10 -7.83 -11.96
C LEU A 248 13.55 -6.63 -11.14
N PRO A 249 14.33 -5.71 -11.71
CA PRO A 249 14.81 -4.56 -10.93
C PRO A 249 13.77 -3.46 -10.81
N GLN A 250 13.78 -2.77 -9.69
CA GLN A 250 12.99 -1.56 -9.54
C GLN A 250 13.49 -0.49 -10.51
N GLY A 251 12.56 0.14 -11.21
CA GLY A 251 12.90 1.23 -12.11
C GLY A 251 13.27 0.82 -13.51
N TRP A 252 13.34 -0.48 -13.80
CA TRP A 252 13.57 -0.95 -15.14
C TRP A 252 12.27 -1.00 -15.90
N LYS A 253 12.32 -0.59 -17.19
CA LYS A 253 11.15 -0.49 -18.05
C LYS A 253 10.35 -1.80 -18.13
N GLY A 254 11.05 -2.94 -18.13
CA GLY A 254 10.40 -4.24 -18.32
C GLY A 254 9.76 -4.82 -17.08
N SER A 255 10.09 -4.29 -15.89
CA SER A 255 9.62 -4.93 -14.68
C SER A 255 8.10 -4.92 -14.53
N PRO A 256 7.40 -3.80 -14.74
CA PRO A 256 5.94 -3.86 -14.63
C PRO A 256 5.29 -4.80 -15.64
N ALA A 257 5.74 -4.80 -16.88
CA ALA A 257 5.13 -5.63 -17.91
C ALA A 257 5.36 -7.10 -17.65
N ILE A 258 6.58 -7.47 -17.28
CA ILE A 258 6.90 -8.87 -17.04
C ILE A 258 6.21 -9.35 -15.78
N PHE A 259 6.17 -8.51 -14.75
CA PHE A 259 5.46 -8.88 -13.52
C PHE A 259 3.99 -9.16 -13.82
N GLN A 260 3.34 -8.28 -14.60
CA GLN A 260 1.94 -8.42 -14.92
C GLN A 260 1.68 -9.70 -15.71
N SER A 261 2.50 -9.96 -16.70
CA SER A 261 2.39 -11.16 -17.51
C SER A 261 2.59 -12.41 -16.66
N SER A 262 3.60 -12.41 -15.81
CA SER A 262 3.90 -13.56 -14.96
C SER A 262 2.76 -13.82 -13.98
N MET A 263 2.23 -12.76 -13.37
CA MET A 263 1.13 -12.90 -12.43
C MET A 263 -0.10 -13.44 -13.12
N THR A 264 -0.37 -13.01 -14.35
CA THR A 264 -1.51 -13.52 -15.10
C THR A 264 -1.39 -15.04 -15.30
N LYS A 265 -0.20 -15.50 -15.64
CA LYS A 265 0.02 -16.94 -15.79
C LYS A 265 -0.16 -17.69 -14.47
N ILE A 266 0.36 -17.13 -13.40
CA ILE A 266 0.27 -17.76 -12.09
C ILE A 266 -1.19 -17.84 -11.62
N LEU A 267 -1.98 -16.81 -11.89
CA LEU A 267 -3.36 -16.76 -11.46
C LEU A 267 -4.30 -17.62 -12.30
N GLU A 268 -3.89 -18.01 -13.50
CA GLU A 268 -4.80 -18.69 -14.43
C GLU A 268 -5.44 -19.93 -13.82
N PRO A 269 -4.70 -20.86 -13.19
CA PRO A 269 -5.36 -22.04 -12.61
C PRO A 269 -6.38 -21.67 -11.52
N PHE A 270 -6.07 -20.68 -10.70
CA PHE A 270 -6.99 -20.28 -9.66
C PHE A 270 -8.26 -19.68 -10.26
N ARG A 271 -8.11 -18.87 -11.30
CA ARG A 271 -9.28 -18.29 -11.96
C ARG A 271 -10.18 -19.34 -12.56
N LYS A 272 -9.58 -20.36 -13.18
CA LYS A 272 -10.38 -21.42 -13.78
C LYS A 272 -11.14 -22.22 -12.74
N GLN A 273 -10.52 -22.48 -11.60
CA GLN A 273 -11.16 -23.28 -10.56
C GLN A 273 -12.16 -22.46 -9.75
N ASN A 274 -12.08 -21.15 -9.80
CA ASN A 274 -12.93 -20.27 -9.00
C ASN A 274 -13.52 -19.17 -9.88
N PRO A 275 -14.41 -19.54 -10.82
CA PRO A 275 -14.96 -18.53 -11.75
C PRO A 275 -15.82 -17.49 -11.08
N GLU A 276 -16.28 -17.75 -9.86
CA GLU A 276 -17.05 -16.77 -9.11
C GLU A 276 -16.19 -15.63 -8.56
N MET A 277 -14.87 -15.79 -8.57
CA MET A 277 -13.96 -14.76 -8.10
C MET A 277 -13.50 -13.91 -9.26
N VAL A 278 -13.52 -12.60 -9.07
CA VAL A 278 -12.99 -11.64 -10.04
C VAL A 278 -11.70 -11.08 -9.49
N ILE A 279 -10.61 -11.26 -10.23
CA ILE A 279 -9.30 -10.81 -9.79
C ILE A 279 -8.81 -9.75 -10.76
N CYS A 280 -8.54 -8.56 -10.23
CA CYS A 280 -8.02 -7.45 -11.01
C CYS A 280 -6.60 -7.14 -10.56
N GLN A 281 -5.67 -7.16 -11.51
CA GLN A 281 -4.27 -6.82 -11.24
C GLN A 281 -4.08 -5.33 -11.47
N TYR A 282 -3.62 -4.62 -10.45
CA TYR A 282 -3.34 -3.20 -10.59
C TYR A 282 -2.03 -2.89 -9.89
N MET A 283 -1.00 -2.62 -10.66
CA MET A 283 0.33 -2.33 -10.13
C MET A 283 0.76 -3.40 -9.14
N ASP A 284 1.07 -3.01 -7.90
CA ASP A 284 1.56 -3.92 -6.88
C ASP A 284 0.44 -4.58 -6.09
N ASP A 285 -0.81 -4.47 -6.54
CA ASP A 285 -1.94 -4.97 -5.77
C ASP A 285 -2.80 -5.90 -6.59
N LEU A 286 -3.46 -6.81 -5.89
CA LEU A 286 -4.53 -7.62 -6.46
C LEU A 286 -5.83 -7.21 -5.79
N TYR A 287 -6.84 -6.95 -6.59
CA TYR A 287 -8.20 -6.68 -6.10
C TYR A 287 -9.03 -7.92 -6.37
N VAL A 288 -9.46 -8.59 -5.32
CA VAL A 288 -10.13 -9.89 -5.41
C VAL A 288 -11.57 -9.72 -4.93
N ALA A 289 -12.50 -9.91 -5.84
CA ALA A 289 -13.90 -9.58 -5.58
C ALA A 289 -14.81 -10.77 -5.80
N SER A 290 -15.91 -10.79 -5.05
CA SER A 290 -16.94 -11.81 -5.25
C SER A 290 -18.27 -11.33 -4.67
N ASP A 291 -19.33 -12.07 -5.02
CA ASP A 291 -20.62 -11.90 -4.41
C ASP A 291 -20.92 -12.99 -3.39
N LEU A 292 -19.91 -13.74 -2.99
CA LEU A 292 -20.07 -14.80 -2.01
C LEU A 292 -20.39 -14.23 -0.63
N GLU A 293 -20.97 -15.07 0.20
CA GLU A 293 -21.12 -14.74 1.60
C GLU A 293 -19.74 -14.48 2.21
N ILE A 294 -19.67 -13.57 3.20
CA ILE A 294 -18.38 -13.04 3.64
C ILE A 294 -17.43 -14.14 4.13
N GLY A 295 -17.95 -15.14 4.82
CA GLY A 295 -17.10 -16.24 5.27
C GLY A 295 -16.54 -17.04 4.11
N GLN A 296 -17.37 -17.30 3.10
CA GLN A 296 -16.89 -17.99 1.90
C GLN A 296 -15.88 -17.14 1.12
N HIS A 297 -16.13 -15.83 1.08
CA HIS A 297 -15.18 -14.94 0.41
C HIS A 297 -13.81 -15.01 1.09
N ARG A 298 -13.80 -14.95 2.42
CA ARG A 298 -12.54 -15.00 3.15
C ARG A 298 -11.82 -16.33 2.97
N THR A 299 -12.58 -17.43 2.88
CA THR A 299 -11.97 -18.72 2.62
C THR A 299 -11.28 -18.73 1.25
N LYS A 300 -11.95 -18.14 0.24
CA LYS A 300 -11.33 -18.05 -1.07
C LYS A 300 -10.09 -17.17 -1.07
N ILE A 301 -10.11 -16.10 -0.30
CA ILE A 301 -8.91 -15.26 -0.16
C ILE A 301 -7.75 -16.08 0.41
N GLU A 302 -8.02 -16.90 1.44
CA GLU A 302 -6.96 -17.73 2.00
C GLU A 302 -6.47 -18.79 1.02
N GLU A 303 -7.37 -19.36 0.21
CA GLU A 303 -6.96 -20.28 -0.84
C GLU A 303 -6.06 -19.60 -1.86
N LEU A 304 -6.41 -18.37 -2.23
CA LEU A 304 -5.59 -17.60 -3.16
C LEU A 304 -4.23 -17.27 -2.56
N ARG A 305 -4.20 -16.87 -1.29
CA ARG A 305 -2.93 -16.60 -0.63
C ARG A 305 -2.04 -17.83 -0.60
N GLU A 306 -2.62 -19.00 -0.36
CA GLU A 306 -1.86 -20.24 -0.39
C GLU A 306 -1.34 -20.55 -1.79
N HIS A 307 -2.18 -20.32 -2.80
CA HIS A 307 -1.77 -20.52 -4.19
C HIS A 307 -0.58 -19.60 -4.54
N LEU A 308 -0.66 -18.34 -4.13
CA LEU A 308 0.42 -17.39 -4.40
C LEU A 308 1.69 -17.76 -3.65
N LEU A 309 1.55 -18.27 -2.43
CA LEU A 309 2.72 -18.66 -1.64
C LEU A 309 3.48 -19.80 -2.33
N ARG A 310 2.77 -20.67 -3.02
CA ARG A 310 3.41 -21.76 -3.76
C ARG A 310 4.41 -21.22 -4.79
N TRP A 311 4.13 -20.04 -5.34
CA TRP A 311 4.99 -19.41 -6.34
C TRP A 311 5.92 -18.37 -5.74
N GLY A 312 5.99 -18.29 -4.42
CA GLY A 312 6.92 -17.43 -3.74
C GLY A 312 6.39 -16.06 -3.37
N PHE A 313 5.08 -15.85 -3.46
CA PHE A 313 4.50 -14.55 -3.13
C PHE A 313 3.83 -14.60 -1.76
N TYR A 314 4.44 -13.95 -0.79
CA TYR A 314 3.86 -13.84 0.54
C TYR A 314 2.99 -12.60 0.61
N THR A 315 1.73 -12.77 1.00
CA THR A 315 0.80 -11.67 1.17
C THR A 315 0.44 -11.53 2.64
N PRO A 316 0.39 -10.31 3.17
CA PRO A 316 0.06 -10.13 4.59
C PRO A 316 -1.36 -10.54 4.89
N ASP A 317 -1.56 -11.01 6.13
CA ASP A 317 -2.89 -11.32 6.62
C ASP A 317 -3.54 -10.03 7.15
N UNK A 318 -4.50 -9.86 6.66
CA UNK A 318 -5.21 -8.79 7.01
C UNK A 318 -5.58 -8.69 8.39
N LYS A 319 -5.82 -9.78 8.96
CA LYS A 319 -6.23 -9.80 10.35
C LYS A 319 -5.20 -9.18 11.27
N HIS A 320 -3.98 -9.14 10.86
CA HIS A 320 -2.90 -8.64 11.70
C HIS A 320 -2.48 -7.22 11.36
N GLN A 321 -3.28 -6.53 10.58
CA GLN A 321 -3.07 -5.11 10.34
C GLN A 321 -3.51 -4.35 11.58
N LYS A 322 -2.56 -3.85 12.37
CA LYS A 322 -2.88 -3.25 13.65
C LYS A 322 -2.78 -1.74 13.69
N GLU A 323 -2.22 -1.13 12.66
CA GLU A 323 -2.01 0.30 12.67
C GLU A 323 -2.76 0.96 11.51
N PRO A 324 -3.54 1.99 11.79
CA PRO A 324 -4.14 2.75 10.71
C PRO A 324 -3.08 3.54 9.95
N PRO A 325 -3.32 3.86 8.68
CA PRO A 325 -4.52 3.48 7.95
C PRO A 325 -4.41 2.09 7.35
N PHE A 326 -5.51 1.35 7.38
CA PHE A 326 -5.55 -0.02 6.86
C PHE A 326 -6.02 -0.07 5.41
N LEU A 327 -5.80 0.97 4.66
CA LEU A 327 -6.59 1.22 3.46
C LEU A 327 -6.19 0.39 2.25
N TRP A 328 -5.04 -0.34 2.29
CA TRP A 328 -4.61 -1.05 1.09
C TRP A 328 -3.80 -2.32 1.34
N MET A 329 -3.79 -2.80 2.57
CA MET A 329 -3.00 -3.99 2.88
C MET A 329 -3.92 -5.06 3.43
N GLY A 330 -4.43 -5.91 2.55
CA GLY A 330 -5.37 -6.95 2.94
C GLY A 330 -6.70 -6.42 3.41
N TYR A 331 -7.11 -5.29 2.90
CA TYR A 331 -8.28 -4.55 3.35
C TYR A 331 -9.52 -5.02 2.61
N GLU A 332 -10.63 -5.15 3.35
CA GLU A 332 -11.90 -5.56 2.75
C GLU A 332 -12.76 -4.34 2.45
N LEU A 333 -13.29 -4.32 1.25
CA LEU A 333 -14.19 -3.27 0.78
C LEU A 333 -15.54 -3.88 0.43
N HIS A 334 -16.60 -3.08 0.54
CA HIS A 334 -17.93 -3.54 0.19
C HIS A 334 -18.56 -2.55 -0.79
N PRO A 335 -18.15 -2.63 -2.08
CA PRO A 335 -18.59 -1.62 -3.04
C PRO A 335 -20.09 -1.58 -3.28
N ASP A 336 -20.79 -2.71 -3.09
CA ASP A 336 -22.24 -2.71 -3.29
C ASP A 336 -22.95 -1.81 -2.29
N LYS A 337 -22.29 -1.43 -1.19
CA LYS A 337 -22.87 -0.54 -0.19
C LYS A 337 -22.46 0.91 -0.38
N TRP A 338 -21.64 1.21 -1.38
CA TRP A 338 -21.25 2.59 -1.66
C TRP A 338 -22.44 3.34 -2.23
N THR A 339 -22.82 4.44 -1.61
CA THR A 339 -23.98 5.20 -1.99
C THR A 339 -23.58 6.50 -2.66
N VAL A 340 -24.42 6.96 -3.55
CA VAL A 340 -24.25 8.28 -4.15
C VAL A 340 -24.68 9.32 -3.12
N GLN A 341 -23.92 10.37 -2.97
CA GLN A 341 -24.24 11.47 -2.07
C GLN A 341 -25.03 12.51 -2.86
N PRO A 342 -26.35 12.55 -2.72
CA PRO A 342 -27.13 13.54 -3.44
C PRO A 342 -26.95 14.93 -2.82
N ILE A 343 -27.27 15.96 -3.61
CA ILE A 343 -27.32 17.29 -3.05
C ILE A 343 -28.56 17.36 -2.15
N MET A 344 -28.32 17.64 -0.88
CA MET A 344 -29.39 17.66 0.11
C MET A 344 -29.74 19.09 0.44
N LEU A 345 -31.02 19.39 0.43
CA LEU A 345 -31.53 20.68 0.89
C LEU A 345 -32.08 20.52 2.30
N PRO A 346 -31.86 21.51 3.18
CA PRO A 346 -32.36 21.37 4.53
C PRO A 346 -33.88 21.34 4.56
N GLU A 347 -34.42 20.62 5.54
CA GLU A 347 -35.85 20.61 5.81
C GLU A 347 -36.09 21.34 7.13
N LYS A 348 -36.87 22.39 7.07
CA LYS A 348 -37.10 23.22 8.24
C LYS A 348 -38.58 23.54 8.37
N ASP A 349 -39.01 23.64 9.62
CA ASP A 349 -40.38 24.07 9.91
C ASP A 349 -40.52 25.57 9.80
N SER A 350 -39.45 26.31 10.08
CA SER A 350 -39.45 27.76 9.92
C SER A 350 -38.13 28.17 9.34
N TRP A 351 -38.17 29.17 8.50
CA TRP A 351 -37.04 29.65 7.74
C TRP A 351 -36.69 31.10 8.13
N THR A 352 -35.45 31.36 8.50
CA THR A 352 -35.00 32.72 8.69
C THR A 352 -34.48 33.28 7.37
N VAL A 353 -34.27 34.61 7.36
CA VAL A 353 -33.66 35.25 6.19
C VAL A 353 -32.34 34.58 5.86
N ASN A 354 -31.52 34.31 6.88
CA ASN A 354 -30.23 33.67 6.67
C ASN A 354 -30.38 32.28 6.08
N ASP A 355 -31.38 31.51 6.55
CA ASP A 355 -31.63 30.18 6.01
C ASP A 355 -31.97 30.24 4.51
N ILE A 356 -32.80 31.20 4.16
CA ILE A 356 -33.25 31.33 2.76
C ILE A 356 -32.06 31.78 1.88
N GLN A 357 -31.24 32.71 2.39
CA GLN A 357 -30.06 33.13 1.62
C GLN A 357 -29.13 31.97 1.35
N LYS A 358 -28.87 31.11 2.35
CA LYS A 358 -28.04 29.94 2.15
C LYS A 358 -28.70 28.96 1.16
N LEU A 359 -29.98 28.78 1.26
CA LEU A 359 -30.71 27.90 0.36
C LEU A 359 -30.61 28.39 -1.07
N VAL A 360 -30.84 29.69 -1.30
CA VAL A 360 -30.77 30.25 -2.64
C VAL A 360 -29.35 30.12 -3.19
N GLY A 361 -28.35 30.37 -2.36
CA GLY A 361 -26.96 30.21 -2.82
C GLY A 361 -26.66 28.78 -3.25
N LYS A 362 -27.11 27.81 -2.45
CA LYS A 362 -26.89 26.40 -2.78
C LYS A 362 -27.64 26.00 -4.04
N LEU A 363 -28.87 26.49 -4.22
CA LEU A 363 -29.65 26.18 -5.41
C LEU A 363 -29.06 26.85 -6.67
N ASN A 364 -28.55 28.08 -6.54
CA ASN A 364 -27.86 28.71 -7.65
C ASN A 364 -26.64 27.92 -8.08
N TRP A 365 -25.89 27.44 -7.11
CA TRP A 365 -24.75 26.58 -7.42
C TRP A 365 -25.21 25.30 -8.11
N ALA A 366 -26.27 24.68 -7.57
CA ALA A 366 -26.77 23.43 -8.14
C ALA A 366 -27.35 23.61 -9.53
N SER A 367 -27.76 24.82 -9.87
CA SER A 367 -28.33 25.05 -11.22
C SER A 367 -27.30 24.85 -12.31
N GLN A 368 -26.01 24.92 -11.99
CA GLN A 368 -24.96 24.60 -12.95
C GLN A 368 -24.92 23.12 -13.28
N ILE A 369 -25.42 22.31 -12.35
CA ILE A 369 -25.44 20.85 -12.52
C ILE A 369 -26.80 20.41 -13.03
N TYR A 370 -27.87 21.02 -12.52
CA TYR A 370 -29.26 20.72 -12.86
C TYR A 370 -29.91 21.97 -13.43
N PRO A 371 -29.96 22.09 -14.75
CA PRO A 371 -30.46 23.33 -15.34
C PRO A 371 -31.93 23.67 -15.05
N GLY A 372 -32.70 22.68 -14.62
CA GLY A 372 -34.10 22.95 -14.27
C GLY A 372 -34.32 23.60 -12.92
N ILE A 373 -33.28 23.77 -12.11
CA ILE A 373 -33.37 24.40 -10.80
C ILE A 373 -33.74 25.87 -10.96
N LYS A 374 -34.71 26.34 -10.16
CA LYS A 374 -35.17 27.73 -10.20
C LYS A 374 -35.17 28.30 -8.78
N VAL A 375 -34.90 29.59 -8.68
CA VAL A 375 -34.88 30.27 -7.38
C VAL A 375 -35.75 31.53 -7.36
N LYS A 376 -36.52 31.78 -8.40
CA LYS A 376 -37.26 33.04 -8.55
C LYS A 376 -38.17 33.31 -7.35
N GLN A 377 -38.99 32.33 -6.97
CA GLN A 377 -39.94 32.56 -5.89
C GLN A 377 -39.28 32.64 -4.53
N LEU A 378 -38.22 31.88 -4.33
CA LEU A 378 -37.46 31.97 -3.07
C LEU A 378 -36.73 33.30 -2.96
N CYS A 379 -36.20 33.82 -4.06
CA CYS A 379 -35.56 35.11 -4.04
C CYS A 379 -36.54 36.24 -3.72
N LYS A 380 -37.80 36.12 -4.14
CA LYS A 380 -38.80 37.12 -3.82
C LYS A 380 -38.97 37.29 -2.33
N LEU A 381 -38.78 36.24 -1.55
CA LEU A 381 -38.91 36.30 -0.11
C LEU A 381 -37.87 37.18 0.55
N LEU A 382 -36.74 37.42 -0.15
CA LEU A 382 -35.65 38.22 0.39
C LEU A 382 -35.72 39.69 0.05
N ARG A 383 -36.75 40.12 -0.64
CA ARG A 383 -36.90 41.53 -1.01
C ARG A 383 -37.07 42.39 0.23
N GLY A 384 -36.44 43.57 0.23
CA GLY A 384 -36.50 44.51 1.32
C GLY A 384 -35.39 44.24 2.32
N THR A 385 -35.18 45.20 3.20
CA THR A 385 -34.16 45.12 4.24
C THR A 385 -34.70 44.36 5.43
N LYS A 386 -34.11 43.19 5.74
CA LYS A 386 -34.58 42.36 6.84
C LYS A 386 -33.39 41.84 7.63
N ALA A 387 -33.64 41.64 8.91
CA ALA A 387 -32.61 41.06 9.78
C ALA A 387 -32.39 39.59 9.44
N LEU A 388 -31.16 39.12 9.55
CA LEU A 388 -30.83 37.76 9.19
C LEU A 388 -31.58 36.72 10.02
N THR A 389 -31.95 37.11 11.25
CA THR A 389 -32.63 36.18 12.15
C THR A 389 -34.14 36.25 12.02
N GLU A 390 -34.69 37.13 11.20
CA GLU A 390 -36.14 37.25 11.02
C GLU A 390 -36.70 36.00 10.34
N VAL A 391 -37.76 35.47 10.87
CA VAL A 391 -38.45 34.32 10.31
C VAL A 391 -39.35 34.81 9.19
N ILE A 392 -39.23 34.16 8.03
CA ILE A 392 -40.01 34.51 6.84
C ILE A 392 -40.92 33.30 6.52
N PRO A 393 -42.23 33.50 6.50
CA PRO A 393 -43.06 32.39 6.03
C PRO A 393 -42.92 32.19 4.55
N LEU A 394 -42.83 30.95 4.12
CA LEU A 394 -42.73 30.64 2.70
C LEU A 394 -44.12 30.84 2.04
N THR A 395 -44.12 31.53 0.91
CA THR A 395 -45.34 31.61 0.11
C THR A 395 -45.64 30.25 -0.51
N GLU A 396 -46.89 30.09 -0.96
CA GLU A 396 -47.25 28.86 -1.64
C GLU A 396 -46.39 28.62 -2.87
N GLU A 397 -46.08 29.71 -3.61
CA GLU A 397 -45.26 29.62 -4.79
C GLU A 397 -43.82 29.21 -4.43
N ALA A 398 -43.28 29.72 -3.30
CA ALA A 398 -41.95 29.37 -2.86
C ALA A 398 -41.89 27.91 -2.41
N GLU A 399 -42.91 27.46 -1.72
CA GLU A 399 -42.97 26.04 -1.29
C GLU A 399 -43.02 25.12 -2.48
N LEU A 400 -43.79 25.49 -3.52
CA LEU A 400 -43.84 24.68 -4.75
C LEU A 400 -42.51 24.64 -5.43
N GLU A 401 -41.84 25.81 -5.56
CA GLU A 401 -40.56 25.86 -6.17
C GLU A 401 -39.53 24.98 -5.42
N LEU A 402 -39.52 25.05 -4.11
CA LEU A 402 -38.66 24.23 -3.30
C LEU A 402 -38.94 22.75 -3.51
N ALA A 403 -40.22 22.37 -3.52
CA ALA A 403 -40.59 20.98 -3.75
C ALA A 403 -40.15 20.48 -5.11
N GLU A 404 -40.33 21.31 -6.14
CA GLU A 404 -39.90 20.93 -7.48
C GLU A 404 -38.40 20.80 -7.57
N ASN A 405 -37.66 21.69 -6.89
CA ASN A 405 -36.19 21.58 -6.86
C ASN A 405 -35.76 20.31 -6.17
N ARG A 406 -36.45 19.90 -5.07
CA ARG A 406 -36.11 18.66 -4.40
C ARG A 406 -36.28 17.45 -5.31
N GLU A 407 -37.35 17.47 -6.13
CA GLU A 407 -37.55 16.39 -7.09
C GLU A 407 -36.47 16.34 -8.14
N ILE A 408 -36.06 17.50 -8.63
CA ILE A 408 -35.00 17.57 -9.63
C ILE A 408 -33.70 17.00 -9.06
N LEU A 409 -33.38 17.33 -7.82
CA LEU A 409 -32.13 16.89 -7.22
C LEU A 409 -32.12 15.38 -6.94
N LYS A 410 -33.26 14.71 -6.96
CA LYS A 410 -33.29 13.27 -6.82
C LYS A 410 -32.86 12.55 -8.08
N GLU A 411 -32.91 13.21 -9.22
CA GLU A 411 -32.62 12.58 -10.51
C GLU A 411 -31.10 12.51 -10.74
N PRO A 412 -30.63 11.49 -11.49
CA PRO A 412 -29.23 11.45 -11.83
C PRO A 412 -28.83 12.65 -12.69
N VAL A 413 -27.61 13.08 -12.56
CA VAL A 413 -27.12 14.20 -13.36
C VAL A 413 -27.10 13.79 -14.82
N HIS A 414 -27.65 14.66 -15.68
CA HIS A 414 -27.77 14.37 -17.10
C HIS A 414 -26.42 14.49 -17.78
N GLY A 415 -26.10 13.50 -18.64
CA GLY A 415 -24.92 13.56 -19.46
C GLY A 415 -23.62 13.19 -18.73
N VAL A 416 -23.74 12.58 -17.56
CA VAL A 416 -22.55 12.15 -16.83
C VAL A 416 -22.21 10.74 -17.23
N TYR A 417 -21.04 10.56 -17.82
CA TYR A 417 -20.53 9.24 -18.14
C TYR A 417 -19.01 9.28 -18.11
N TYR A 418 -18.42 8.12 -17.92
CA TYR A 418 -16.98 8.00 -17.80
C TYR A 418 -16.34 7.80 -19.17
N ASP A 419 -15.35 8.62 -19.48
CA ASP A 419 -14.58 8.54 -20.72
C ASP A 419 -13.18 8.03 -20.38
N PRO A 420 -12.83 6.79 -20.78
CA PRO A 420 -11.52 6.25 -20.41
C PRO A 420 -10.32 7.04 -20.96
N SER A 421 -10.52 7.86 -22.00
CA SER A 421 -9.42 8.62 -22.58
C SER A 421 -9.09 9.89 -21.81
N LYS A 422 -9.90 10.28 -20.83
CA LYS A 422 -9.70 11.50 -20.07
C LYS A 422 -9.26 11.20 -18.64
N ASP A 423 -8.55 12.15 -18.04
CA ASP A 423 -8.13 12.04 -16.66
C ASP A 423 -9.32 12.14 -15.71
N LEU A 424 -9.22 11.40 -14.60
CA LEU A 424 -10.11 11.60 -13.47
C LEU A 424 -9.53 12.66 -12.56
N ILE A 425 -10.38 13.51 -12.01
CA ILE A 425 -9.97 14.54 -11.06
C ILE A 425 -10.74 14.33 -9.77
N ALA A 426 -10.02 14.33 -8.66
CA ALA A 426 -10.63 14.23 -7.33
C ALA A 426 -10.38 15.52 -6.57
N GLU A 427 -11.43 16.09 -6.06
CA GLU A 427 -11.35 17.32 -5.30
C GLU A 427 -11.83 17.04 -3.89
N ILE A 428 -11.10 17.56 -2.89
CA ILE A 428 -11.35 17.24 -1.49
C ILE A 428 -11.53 18.53 -0.72
N GLN A 429 -12.53 18.56 0.16
CA GLN A 429 -12.78 19.72 1.04
C GLN A 429 -12.80 19.27 2.49
N LYS A 430 -12.18 20.07 3.36
CA LYS A 430 -12.23 19.84 4.79
C LYS A 430 -13.52 20.43 5.35
N GLN A 431 -14.29 19.61 6.05
CA GLN A 431 -15.54 20.06 6.66
C GLN A 431 -15.41 20.35 8.15
N GLY A 432 -14.30 19.95 8.77
CA GLY A 432 -14.11 20.13 10.19
C GLY A 432 -14.49 18.90 11.00
N HIS A 433 -14.00 18.86 12.24
CA HIS A 433 -14.28 17.74 13.16
C HIS A 433 -13.90 16.39 12.57
N GLY A 434 -12.81 16.36 11.82
CA GLY A 434 -12.34 15.12 11.23
C GLY A 434 -13.13 14.65 10.04
N GLN A 435 -13.97 15.49 9.45
CA GLN A 435 -14.80 15.12 8.32
C GLN A 435 -14.31 15.79 7.05
N TRP A 436 -14.38 15.08 5.95
CA TRP A 436 -13.93 15.51 4.64
C TRP A 436 -14.94 15.09 3.60
N THR A 437 -15.12 15.89 2.58
CA THR A 437 -15.96 15.53 1.44
C THR A 437 -15.11 15.51 0.19
N TYR A 438 -15.56 14.75 -0.81
CA TYR A 438 -14.82 14.68 -2.06
C TYR A 438 -15.75 14.46 -3.23
N GLN A 439 -15.29 14.88 -4.40
CA GLN A 439 -15.98 14.66 -5.66
C GLN A 439 -14.96 14.17 -6.68
N ILE A 440 -15.37 13.21 -7.50
CA ILE A 440 -14.54 12.70 -8.58
C ILE A 440 -15.26 12.99 -9.89
N TYR A 441 -14.57 13.67 -10.81
CA TYR A 441 -15.18 14.10 -12.05
C TYR A 441 -14.13 14.14 -13.16
N GLN A 442 -14.59 14.28 -14.39
CA GLN A 442 -13.74 14.53 -15.55
C GLN A 442 -14.05 15.90 -16.15
N GLU A 443 -15.30 16.30 -16.11
CA GLU A 443 -15.72 17.64 -16.51
C GLU A 443 -16.32 18.34 -15.31
N PRO A 444 -16.08 19.63 -15.14
CA PRO A 444 -16.63 20.36 -14.00
C PRO A 444 -18.15 20.18 -13.89
N PHE A 445 -18.60 20.03 -12.66
CA PHE A 445 -20.01 19.86 -12.30
C PHE A 445 -20.65 18.58 -12.79
N LYS A 446 -19.89 17.68 -13.42
CA LYS A 446 -20.41 16.38 -13.84
C LYS A 446 -19.74 15.30 -13.00
N ASN A 447 -20.12 15.23 -11.75
CA ASN A 447 -19.50 14.31 -10.79
C ASN A 447 -19.84 12.87 -11.12
N LEU A 448 -18.81 12.06 -11.27
CA LEU A 448 -18.99 10.61 -11.41
C LEU A 448 -19.23 9.95 -10.07
N LYS A 449 -18.67 10.52 -9.01
CA LYS A 449 -18.86 10.02 -7.66
C LYS A 449 -18.62 11.13 -6.66
N THR A 450 -19.43 11.14 -5.61
CA THR A 450 -19.19 11.99 -4.45
C THR A 450 -19.21 11.13 -3.19
N GLY A 451 -18.55 11.61 -2.14
CA GLY A 451 -18.53 10.84 -0.92
C GLY A 451 -17.98 11.62 0.24
N LYS A 452 -17.89 10.95 1.36
CA LYS A 452 -17.39 11.50 2.59
C LYS A 452 -16.32 10.60 3.19
N TYR A 453 -15.38 11.21 3.87
CA TYR A 453 -14.41 10.51 4.67
C TYR A 453 -14.43 11.09 6.07
N ALA A 454 -14.48 10.22 7.07
CA ALA A 454 -14.40 10.63 8.46
C ALA A 454 -13.23 9.92 9.10
N ARG A 455 -12.51 10.63 9.97
CA ARG A 455 -11.39 10.01 10.67
C ARG A 455 -11.88 8.84 11.50
N MET A 456 -11.00 7.85 11.69
CA MET A 456 -11.36 6.70 12.49
C MET A 456 -11.56 7.11 13.93
N ARG A 457 -12.56 6.50 14.56
CA ARG A 457 -12.90 6.79 15.93
C ARG A 457 -11.72 6.47 16.84
N GLY A 458 -11.42 7.41 17.72
CA GLY A 458 -10.33 7.25 18.67
C GLY A 458 -8.95 7.60 18.15
N ALA A 459 -8.85 7.96 16.88
CA ALA A 459 -7.55 8.34 16.32
C ALA A 459 -7.29 9.81 16.55
N HIS A 460 -6.13 10.13 17.09
CA HIS A 460 -5.67 11.52 17.25
C HIS A 460 -4.64 11.79 16.16
N THR A 461 -5.11 12.25 15.02
CA THR A 461 -4.23 12.58 13.93
C THR A 461 -4.39 14.04 13.53
N ASN A 462 -3.34 14.61 12.96
CA ASN A 462 -3.46 15.97 12.46
C ASN A 462 -4.16 15.96 11.09
N ASP A 463 -4.44 17.16 10.59
CA ASP A 463 -5.16 17.31 9.34
C ASP A 463 -4.40 16.71 8.15
N VAL A 464 -3.07 16.83 8.15
CA VAL A 464 -2.28 16.30 7.04
C VAL A 464 -2.39 14.78 6.98
N LYS A 465 -2.31 14.11 8.13
CA LYS A 465 -2.47 12.66 8.15
C LYS A 465 -3.87 12.23 7.70
N GLN A 466 -4.88 12.97 8.14
CA GLN A 466 -6.25 12.67 7.71
C GLN A 466 -6.41 12.86 6.21
N LEU A 467 -5.79 13.90 5.65
CA LEU A 467 -5.85 14.12 4.22
C LEU A 467 -5.17 13.00 3.45
N VAL A 468 -4.03 12.52 3.94
CA VAL A 468 -3.35 11.39 3.31
C VAL A 468 -4.26 10.16 3.32
N GLU A 469 -4.92 9.89 4.44
CA GLU A 469 -5.84 8.76 4.52
C GLU A 469 -7.00 8.91 3.55
N ALA A 470 -7.54 10.13 3.44
CA ALA A 470 -8.65 10.38 2.51
C ALA A 470 -8.19 10.18 1.07
N VAL A 471 -7.01 10.66 0.71
CA VAL A 471 -6.47 10.47 -0.63
C VAL A 471 -6.36 8.99 -0.95
N GLN A 472 -5.85 8.20 -0.01
CA GLN A 472 -5.70 6.77 -0.25
C GLN A 472 -7.03 6.06 -0.41
N LYS A 473 -8.03 6.44 0.40
CA LYS A 473 -9.36 5.87 0.26
C LYS A 473 -9.95 6.19 -1.10
N ILE A 474 -9.84 7.45 -1.52
CA ILE A 474 -10.39 7.87 -2.80
C ILE A 474 -9.67 7.18 -3.95
N ALA A 475 -8.36 7.05 -3.87
CA ALA A 475 -7.61 6.36 -4.90
C ALA A 475 -8.04 4.89 -5.00
N THR A 476 -8.24 4.23 -3.87
CA THR A 476 -8.69 2.84 -3.87
C THR A 476 -10.07 2.70 -4.49
N GLU A 477 -11.01 3.57 -4.11
CA GLU A 477 -12.33 3.54 -4.72
C GLU A 477 -12.27 3.76 -6.22
N SER A 478 -11.43 4.69 -6.66
CA SER A 478 -11.26 4.96 -8.07
C SER A 478 -10.74 3.75 -8.83
N ILE A 479 -9.78 3.05 -8.26
CA ILE A 479 -9.25 1.85 -8.90
C ILE A 479 -10.34 0.79 -9.03
N VAL A 480 -11.13 0.61 -7.97
CA VAL A 480 -12.20 -0.40 -8.00
C VAL A 480 -13.24 -0.06 -9.07
N ILE A 481 -13.62 1.22 -9.18
CA ILE A 481 -14.69 1.59 -10.10
C ILE A 481 -14.18 1.73 -11.53
N TRP A 482 -13.07 2.42 -11.75
CA TRP A 482 -12.62 2.80 -13.10
C TRP A 482 -11.27 2.21 -13.51
N GLY A 483 -10.54 1.61 -12.59
CA GLY A 483 -9.26 1.01 -12.95
C GLY A 483 -8.12 2.00 -13.08
N LYS A 484 -8.25 3.19 -12.52
CA LYS A 484 -7.17 4.18 -12.53
C LYS A 484 -7.33 5.13 -11.36
N THR A 485 -6.25 5.82 -11.01
CA THR A 485 -6.27 6.78 -9.91
C THR A 485 -6.53 8.18 -10.46
N PRO A 486 -7.18 9.02 -9.67
CA PRO A 486 -7.41 10.40 -10.11
C PRO A 486 -6.21 11.29 -9.84
N LYS A 487 -6.21 12.45 -10.51
CA LYS A 487 -5.34 13.54 -10.12
C LYS A 487 -6.05 14.33 -9.02
N PHE A 488 -5.32 14.69 -7.99
CA PHE A 488 -5.92 15.27 -6.80
C PHE A 488 -5.74 16.77 -6.75
N LYS A 489 -6.84 17.47 -6.44
CA LYS A 489 -6.80 18.89 -6.07
C LYS A 489 -6.95 18.96 -4.56
N LEU A 490 -5.88 19.29 -3.87
CA LEU A 490 -5.83 19.22 -2.42
C LEU A 490 -6.05 20.59 -1.78
N PRO A 491 -6.71 20.62 -0.62
CA PRO A 491 -6.97 21.88 0.06
C PRO A 491 -5.83 22.28 0.99
N ILE A 492 -4.56 22.03 0.59
CA ILE A 492 -3.39 22.44 1.36
C ILE A 492 -2.32 22.93 0.40
N GLN A 493 -1.38 23.69 0.93
CA GLN A 493 -0.28 24.20 0.16
C GLN A 493 0.80 23.14 0.00
N LYS A 494 1.56 23.27 -1.08
CA LYS A 494 2.62 22.31 -1.39
C LYS A 494 3.62 22.20 -0.25
N GLU A 495 3.99 23.33 0.35
CA GLU A 495 4.96 23.32 1.44
C GLU A 495 4.45 22.53 2.64
N THR A 496 3.19 22.67 2.96
CA THR A 496 2.60 21.92 4.07
C THR A 496 2.60 20.41 3.77
N TRP A 497 2.26 20.05 2.53
CA TRP A 497 2.21 18.66 2.13
C TRP A 497 3.58 18.01 2.20
N GLU A 498 4.61 18.74 1.77
CA GLU A 498 5.97 18.21 1.73
C GLU A 498 6.64 18.16 3.10
N ALA A 499 6.10 18.88 4.08
CA ALA A 499 6.72 18.96 5.42
C ALA A 499 6.68 17.60 6.17
#